data_a85409eed07cdccc9b6ca113d97defa4
#
_entry.id   a85409eed07cdccc9b6ca113d97defa4
#
_cell.length_a   1.000
_cell.length_b   1.000
_cell.length_c   1.000
_cell.angle_alpha   90.00
_cell.angle_beta   90.00
_cell.angle_gamma   90.00
#
_symmetry.space_group_name_H-M   'P 1'
#
loop_
_entity.id
_entity.type
_entity.pdbx_description
1 polymer ?
#
loop_
_entity_poly.entity_id
_entity_poly.type
_entity_poly.pdbx_seq_one_letter_code
_entity_poly.pdbx_strand_id
1 'polypeptide(L)'
;MNISSKELKKMARNQLSGKYGTFIGTNVLYILITLVASNLMDLVLGTSSVLNPLTATSATVETLGISHTVVYYLSTFILSLILSVLNIGLLKIALDTARGYDIRFQDLFYGFKHHPDRVILAQGVILLLTYLCILPGSGLCIYGYRQKSLTLLLAGTAVLCVGLVIYLILSLMFSQTMFFLTDYIDIEAMQALKESVRIMRGKKGKLFYLQLSFIGIYLLGAIACGIGLLWVIPYLQVTMANFYRKITGEV
;
A
#
# COMPACT_ATOMS: atom_id res chain seq x y z
N MET A 1 27.33 4.39 -0.77
CA MET A 1 26.66 3.49 -1.73
C MET A 1 25.80 4.35 -2.66
N ASN A 2 26.11 4.34 -3.95
CA ASN A 2 25.38 5.17 -4.91
C ASN A 2 24.22 4.35 -5.49
N ILE A 3 22.98 4.69 -5.11
CA ILE A 3 21.77 4.01 -5.58
C ILE A 3 21.22 4.85 -6.73
N SER A 4 21.47 4.42 -7.96
CA SER A 4 20.95 5.07 -9.16
C SER A 4 19.57 4.54 -9.51
N SER A 5 18.56 5.43 -9.56
CA SER A 5 17.20 5.05 -10.00
C SER A 5 17.16 4.49 -11.41
N LYS A 6 18.04 4.97 -12.31
CA LYS A 6 18.14 4.46 -13.69
C LYS A 6 18.65 3.02 -13.72
N GLU A 7 19.63 2.70 -12.89
CA GLU A 7 20.21 1.34 -12.77
C GLU A 7 19.15 0.35 -12.27
N LEU A 8 18.46 0.68 -11.16
CA LEU A 8 17.39 -0.16 -10.61
C LEU A 8 16.28 -0.44 -11.62
N LYS A 9 15.86 0.58 -12.35
CA LYS A 9 14.86 0.46 -13.41
C LYS A 9 15.34 -0.44 -14.56
N LYS A 10 16.61 -0.29 -14.98
CA LYS A 10 17.20 -1.14 -16.03
C LYS A 10 17.25 -2.60 -15.59
N MET A 11 17.68 -2.86 -14.34
CA MET A 11 17.71 -4.22 -13.77
C MET A 11 16.30 -4.83 -13.77
N ALA A 12 15.30 -4.12 -13.26
CA ALA A 12 13.92 -4.60 -13.18
C ALA A 12 13.36 -4.95 -14.57
N ARG A 13 13.62 -4.13 -15.59
CA ARG A 13 13.17 -4.41 -16.96
C ARG A 13 13.79 -5.68 -17.52
N ASN A 14 15.08 -5.89 -17.29
CA ASN A 14 15.76 -7.10 -17.75
C ASN A 14 15.28 -8.35 -17.02
N GLN A 15 15.03 -8.26 -15.71
CA GLN A 15 14.56 -9.37 -14.88
C GLN A 15 13.12 -9.77 -15.17
N LEU A 16 12.28 -8.83 -15.61
CA LEU A 16 10.91 -9.10 -16.03
C LEU A 16 10.81 -9.70 -17.42
N SER A 17 11.86 -9.64 -18.24
CA SER A 17 11.85 -10.22 -19.58
C SER A 17 11.57 -11.73 -19.49
N GLY A 18 10.53 -12.17 -20.20
CA GLY A 18 10.05 -13.56 -20.19
C GLY A 18 9.12 -13.93 -19.02
N LYS A 19 8.97 -13.07 -18.00
CA LYS A 19 8.14 -13.32 -16.79
C LYS A 19 6.92 -12.43 -16.67
N TYR A 20 6.76 -11.46 -17.57
CA TYR A 20 5.66 -10.50 -17.53
C TYR A 20 4.29 -11.16 -17.48
N GLY A 21 4.04 -12.21 -18.29
CA GLY A 21 2.74 -12.87 -18.35
C GLY A 21 2.29 -13.43 -17.01
N THR A 22 3.15 -14.19 -16.35
CA THR A 22 2.86 -14.77 -15.02
C THR A 22 2.71 -13.68 -13.98
N PHE A 23 3.57 -12.66 -13.99
CA PHE A 23 3.51 -11.56 -13.04
C PHE A 23 2.24 -10.72 -13.19
N ILE A 24 1.88 -10.35 -14.44
CA ILE A 24 0.63 -9.63 -14.72
C ILE A 24 -0.57 -10.47 -14.29
N GLY A 25 -0.62 -11.75 -14.64
CA GLY A 25 -1.70 -12.66 -14.25
C GLY A 25 -1.87 -12.71 -12.72
N THR A 26 -0.78 -12.76 -11.96
CA THR A 26 -0.82 -12.75 -10.50
C THR A 26 -1.33 -11.42 -9.94
N ASN A 27 -0.92 -10.29 -10.53
CA ASN A 27 -1.46 -8.98 -10.13
C ASN A 27 -2.95 -8.85 -10.44
N VAL A 28 -3.40 -9.31 -11.61
CA VAL A 28 -4.82 -9.33 -11.97
C VAL A 28 -5.62 -10.18 -10.99
N LEU A 29 -5.12 -11.37 -10.65
CA LEU A 29 -5.75 -12.23 -9.65
C LEU A 29 -5.85 -11.54 -8.28
N TYR A 30 -4.78 -10.88 -7.83
CA TYR A 30 -4.77 -10.08 -6.61
C TYR A 30 -5.83 -8.97 -6.64
N ILE A 31 -5.89 -8.21 -7.73
CA ILE A 31 -6.88 -7.13 -7.92
C ILE A 31 -8.30 -7.70 -7.89
N LEU A 32 -8.57 -8.82 -8.57
CA LEU A 32 -9.88 -9.46 -8.57
C LEU A 32 -10.29 -9.90 -7.17
N ILE A 33 -9.40 -10.56 -6.43
CA ILE A 33 -9.67 -10.96 -5.03
C ILE A 33 -9.99 -9.73 -4.17
N THR A 34 -9.20 -8.68 -4.30
CA THR A 34 -9.40 -7.43 -3.54
C THR A 34 -10.72 -6.76 -3.88
N LEU A 35 -11.07 -6.67 -5.16
CA LEU A 35 -12.33 -6.10 -5.62
C LEU A 35 -13.53 -6.91 -5.13
N VAL A 36 -13.48 -8.23 -5.24
CA VAL A 36 -14.56 -9.10 -4.76
C VAL A 36 -14.72 -8.96 -3.24
N ALA A 37 -13.62 -8.99 -2.48
CA ALA A 37 -13.67 -8.85 -1.02
C ALA A 37 -14.24 -7.49 -0.59
N SER A 38 -13.82 -6.39 -1.24
CA SER A 38 -14.33 -5.05 -0.95
C SER A 38 -15.82 -4.91 -1.29
N ASN A 39 -16.25 -5.37 -2.46
CA ASN A 39 -17.65 -5.30 -2.87
C ASN A 39 -18.56 -6.16 -1.98
N LEU A 40 -18.10 -7.36 -1.57
CA LEU A 40 -18.85 -8.20 -0.63
C LEU A 40 -18.99 -7.51 0.73
N MET A 41 -17.94 -6.88 1.21
CA MET A 41 -18.00 -6.10 2.45
C MET A 41 -18.99 -4.94 2.36
N ASP A 42 -18.95 -4.17 1.26
CA ASP A 42 -19.88 -3.05 1.03
C ASP A 42 -21.33 -3.53 0.93
N LEU A 43 -21.56 -4.69 0.30
CA LEU A 43 -22.88 -5.29 0.21
C LEU A 43 -23.40 -5.72 1.59
N VAL A 44 -22.55 -6.38 2.40
CA VAL A 44 -22.93 -6.86 3.76
C VAL A 44 -23.20 -5.68 4.70
N LEU A 45 -22.46 -4.59 4.59
CA LEU A 45 -22.62 -3.40 5.42
C LEU A 45 -23.73 -2.45 4.91
N GLY A 46 -24.30 -2.73 3.73
CA GLY A 46 -25.30 -1.85 3.10
C GLY A 46 -24.74 -0.50 2.63
N THR A 47 -23.41 -0.39 2.48
CA THR A 47 -22.72 0.86 2.11
C THR A 47 -22.62 1.06 0.60
N SER A 48 -22.97 0.06 -0.20
CA SER A 48 -22.86 0.05 -1.67
C SER A 48 -23.60 1.22 -2.36
N SER A 49 -24.69 1.70 -1.77
CA SER A 49 -25.44 2.86 -2.28
C SER A 49 -24.81 4.21 -1.92
N VAL A 50 -23.98 4.25 -0.87
CA VAL A 50 -23.40 5.48 -0.31
C VAL A 50 -22.06 5.82 -0.94
N LEU A 51 -21.29 4.80 -1.31
CA LEU A 51 -19.96 4.97 -1.88
C LEU A 51 -19.91 5.02 -3.40
N ASN A 52 -21.06 4.88 -4.06
CA ASN A 52 -21.13 5.06 -5.51
C ASN A 52 -21.15 6.58 -5.81
N PRO A 53 -20.04 7.19 -6.29
CA PRO A 53 -19.95 8.64 -6.49
C PRO A 53 -20.97 9.18 -7.51
N LEU A 54 -21.56 8.28 -8.32
CA LEU A 54 -22.60 8.62 -9.31
C LEU A 54 -24.01 8.65 -8.70
N THR A 55 -24.21 8.01 -7.53
CA THR A 55 -25.54 7.91 -6.88
C THR A 55 -25.57 8.48 -5.47
N ALA A 56 -24.42 8.86 -4.91
CA ALA A 56 -24.32 9.48 -3.59
C ALA A 56 -24.93 10.89 -3.64
N THR A 57 -26.19 10.99 -3.25
CA THR A 57 -26.80 12.28 -2.92
C THR A 57 -26.33 12.69 -1.53
N SER A 58 -26.11 14.00 -1.32
CA SER A 58 -25.70 14.57 -0.01
C SER A 58 -26.60 14.15 1.16
N ALA A 59 -27.85 13.79 0.88
CA ALA A 59 -28.81 13.28 1.86
C ALA A 59 -28.48 11.88 2.39
N THR A 60 -27.80 11.01 1.62
CA THR A 60 -27.45 9.65 2.06
C THR A 60 -26.27 9.62 3.02
N VAL A 61 -25.39 10.61 2.96
CA VAL A 61 -24.24 10.72 3.89
C VAL A 61 -24.68 11.21 5.28
N GLU A 62 -25.73 12.02 5.36
CA GLU A 62 -26.27 12.53 6.63
C GLU A 62 -27.06 11.50 7.44
N THR A 63 -27.61 10.47 6.78
CA THR A 63 -28.43 9.43 7.43
C THR A 63 -27.63 8.29 8.04
N LEU A 64 -26.34 8.15 7.71
CA LEU A 64 -25.50 7.15 8.34
C LEU A 64 -25.17 7.57 9.78
N GLY A 65 -25.80 6.91 10.74
CA GLY A 65 -25.51 7.08 12.16
C GLY A 65 -24.05 6.81 12.49
N ILE A 66 -23.56 7.38 13.59
CA ILE A 66 -22.17 7.20 14.08
C ILE A 66 -21.80 5.70 14.17
N SER A 67 -22.76 4.84 14.56
CA SER A 67 -22.56 3.39 14.64
C SER A 67 -22.20 2.76 13.30
N HIS A 68 -22.86 3.10 12.21
CA HIS A 68 -22.54 2.59 10.87
C HIS A 68 -21.16 3.03 10.39
N THR A 69 -20.79 4.27 10.67
CA THR A 69 -19.47 4.81 10.35
C THR A 69 -18.36 4.05 11.07
N VAL A 70 -18.54 3.80 12.37
CA VAL A 70 -17.56 3.03 13.18
C VAL A 70 -17.45 1.59 12.68
N VAL A 71 -18.57 0.92 12.42
CA VAL A 71 -18.58 -0.45 11.88
C VAL A 71 -17.87 -0.51 10.52
N TYR A 72 -18.11 0.45 9.64
CA TYR A 72 -17.43 0.54 8.35
C TYR A 72 -15.92 0.66 8.49
N TYR A 73 -15.42 1.60 9.33
CA TYR A 73 -13.97 1.74 9.55
C TYR A 73 -13.32 0.52 10.21
N LEU A 74 -14.01 -0.12 11.13
CA LEU A 74 -13.52 -1.38 11.74
C LEU A 74 -13.44 -2.49 10.71
N SER A 75 -14.45 -2.64 9.87
CA SER A 75 -14.48 -3.67 8.82
C SER A 75 -13.41 -3.44 7.77
N THR A 76 -13.21 -2.19 7.31
CA THR A 76 -12.12 -1.85 6.39
C THR A 76 -10.76 -2.08 7.01
N PHE A 77 -10.60 -1.81 8.31
CA PHE A 77 -9.37 -2.11 9.03
C PHE A 77 -9.07 -3.61 9.04
N ILE A 78 -10.06 -4.45 9.40
CA ILE A 78 -9.91 -5.91 9.40
C ILE A 78 -9.62 -6.43 7.99
N LEU A 79 -10.36 -5.97 6.98
CA LEU A 79 -10.14 -6.38 5.60
C LEU A 79 -8.73 -6.02 5.12
N SER A 80 -8.24 -4.84 5.46
CA SER A 80 -6.88 -4.42 5.08
C SER A 80 -5.79 -5.27 5.73
N LEU A 81 -6.00 -5.78 6.95
CA LEU A 81 -5.10 -6.72 7.61
C LEU A 81 -5.07 -8.07 6.86
N ILE A 82 -6.21 -8.60 6.46
CA ILE A 82 -6.29 -9.86 5.69
C ILE A 82 -5.62 -9.70 4.33
N LEU A 83 -5.91 -8.61 3.62
CA LEU A 83 -5.32 -8.33 2.31
C LEU A 83 -3.81 -8.06 2.38
N SER A 84 -3.29 -7.61 3.51
CA SER A 84 -1.84 -7.44 3.70
C SER A 84 -1.09 -8.77 3.65
N VAL A 85 -1.71 -9.86 4.12
CA VAL A 85 -1.14 -11.21 4.03
C VAL A 85 -1.04 -11.66 2.57
N LEU A 86 -2.06 -11.35 1.76
CA LEU A 86 -2.03 -11.62 0.32
C LEU A 86 -0.96 -10.78 -0.40
N ASN A 87 -0.75 -9.53 0.04
CA ASN A 87 0.28 -8.64 -0.51
C ASN A 87 1.70 -9.20 -0.33
N ILE A 88 1.98 -9.94 0.77
CA ILE A 88 3.26 -10.64 0.97
C ILE A 88 3.56 -11.59 -0.19
N GLY A 89 2.55 -12.26 -0.73
CA GLY A 89 2.71 -13.12 -1.92
C GLY A 89 3.19 -12.33 -3.14
N LEU A 90 2.65 -11.14 -3.39
CA LEU A 90 3.13 -10.27 -4.47
C LEU A 90 4.58 -9.81 -4.24
N LEU A 91 4.94 -9.47 -3.00
CA LEU A 91 6.30 -9.07 -2.65
C LEU A 91 7.29 -10.24 -2.81
N LYS A 92 6.86 -11.46 -2.47
CA LYS A 92 7.63 -12.68 -2.72
C LYS A 92 7.91 -12.86 -4.21
N ILE A 93 6.87 -12.77 -5.05
CA ILE A 93 7.00 -12.84 -6.51
C ILE A 93 7.94 -11.74 -7.04
N ALA A 94 7.86 -10.52 -6.49
CA ALA A 94 8.74 -9.43 -6.89
C ALA A 94 10.20 -9.69 -6.52
N LEU A 95 10.47 -10.22 -5.31
CA LEU A 95 11.82 -10.61 -4.87
C LEU A 95 12.37 -11.76 -5.68
N ASP A 96 11.58 -12.82 -5.91
CA ASP A 96 12.00 -13.98 -6.69
C ASP A 96 12.29 -13.58 -8.15
N THR A 97 11.47 -12.72 -8.73
CA THR A 97 11.75 -12.14 -10.06
C THR A 97 13.05 -11.35 -10.06
N ALA A 98 13.29 -10.51 -9.03
CA ALA A 98 14.50 -9.72 -8.89
C ALA A 98 15.75 -10.57 -8.69
N ARG A 99 15.62 -11.76 -8.09
CA ARG A 99 16.67 -12.76 -7.88
C ARG A 99 16.86 -13.71 -9.07
N GLY A 100 15.95 -13.66 -10.05
CA GLY A 100 15.99 -14.51 -11.24
C GLY A 100 15.30 -15.87 -11.07
N TYR A 101 14.66 -16.13 -9.91
CA TYR A 101 13.93 -17.37 -9.65
C TYR A 101 12.65 -17.46 -10.47
N ASP A 102 12.18 -18.69 -10.72
CA ASP A 102 10.90 -18.95 -11.35
C ASP A 102 9.75 -18.58 -10.41
N ILE A 103 8.71 -17.98 -10.98
CA ILE A 103 7.52 -17.51 -10.27
C ILE A 103 6.28 -18.31 -10.66
N ARG A 104 5.40 -18.59 -9.70
CA ARG A 104 4.16 -19.35 -9.89
C ARG A 104 2.98 -18.58 -9.31
N PHE A 105 1.78 -18.79 -9.87
CA PHE A 105 0.55 -18.21 -9.32
C PHE A 105 0.29 -18.58 -7.86
N GLN A 106 0.72 -19.76 -7.44
CA GLN A 106 0.58 -20.26 -6.07
C GLN A 106 1.37 -19.41 -5.05
N ASP A 107 2.44 -18.73 -5.48
CA ASP A 107 3.28 -17.90 -4.62
C ASP A 107 2.51 -16.67 -4.10
N LEU A 108 1.38 -16.30 -4.73
CA LEU A 108 0.46 -15.28 -4.22
C LEU A 108 -0.05 -15.60 -2.81
N PHE A 109 -0.25 -16.89 -2.50
CA PHE A 109 -0.75 -17.34 -1.20
C PHE A 109 0.37 -17.67 -0.21
N TYR A 110 1.62 -17.28 -0.51
CA TYR A 110 2.78 -17.53 0.33
C TYR A 110 2.59 -17.00 1.76
N GLY A 111 2.05 -15.80 1.92
CA GLY A 111 1.84 -15.18 3.23
C GLY A 111 0.89 -15.95 4.15
N PHE A 112 -0.08 -16.68 3.61
CA PHE A 112 -1.00 -17.51 4.42
C PHE A 112 -0.35 -18.79 4.96
N LYS A 113 0.74 -19.24 4.33
CA LYS A 113 1.49 -20.43 4.73
C LYS A 113 2.62 -20.15 5.71
N HIS A 114 3.10 -18.90 5.75
CA HIS A 114 4.31 -18.51 6.49
C HIS A 114 4.00 -17.34 7.43
N HIS A 115 3.65 -17.67 8.68
CA HIS A 115 3.48 -16.72 9.78
C HIS A 115 2.62 -15.47 9.47
N PRO A 116 1.34 -15.65 9.08
CA PRO A 116 0.45 -14.53 8.76
C PRO A 116 0.22 -13.60 9.96
N ASP A 117 0.35 -14.13 11.19
CA ASP A 117 0.27 -13.39 12.45
C ASP A 117 1.27 -12.22 12.51
N ARG A 118 2.50 -12.45 12.09
CA ARG A 118 3.56 -11.42 12.09
C ARG A 118 3.27 -10.31 11.07
N VAL A 119 2.75 -10.70 9.90
CA VAL A 119 2.34 -9.73 8.87
C VAL A 119 1.19 -8.87 9.37
N ILE A 120 0.17 -9.50 9.96
CA ILE A 120 -1.00 -8.81 10.53
C ILE A 120 -0.56 -7.85 11.64
N LEU A 121 0.33 -8.26 12.54
CA LEU A 121 0.86 -7.41 13.60
C LEU A 121 1.63 -6.21 13.05
N ALA A 122 2.56 -6.43 12.11
CA ALA A 122 3.34 -5.34 11.52
C ALA A 122 2.45 -4.36 10.75
N GLN A 123 1.50 -4.87 9.95
CA GLN A 123 0.54 -4.06 9.22
C GLN A 123 -0.39 -3.30 10.17
N GLY A 124 -0.84 -3.94 11.25
CA GLY A 124 -1.67 -3.31 12.28
C GLY A 124 -0.98 -2.11 12.90
N VAL A 125 0.30 -2.24 13.27
CA VAL A 125 1.09 -1.12 13.81
C VAL A 125 1.21 0.02 12.79
N ILE A 126 1.51 -0.29 11.52
CA ILE A 126 1.63 0.72 10.46
C ILE A 126 0.29 1.44 10.24
N LEU A 127 -0.83 0.69 10.22
CA LEU A 127 -2.17 1.27 10.05
C LEU A 127 -2.57 2.14 11.24
N LEU A 128 -2.32 1.70 12.48
CA LEU A 128 -2.59 2.50 13.67
C LEU A 128 -1.83 3.83 13.64
N LEU A 129 -0.55 3.80 13.28
CA LEU A 129 0.24 5.02 13.13
C LEU A 129 -0.31 5.93 12.01
N THR A 130 -0.76 5.34 10.91
CA THR A 130 -1.40 6.09 9.80
C THR A 130 -2.68 6.76 10.25
N TYR A 131 -3.57 6.02 10.93
CA TYR A 131 -4.81 6.60 11.45
C TYR A 131 -4.55 7.71 12.49
N LEU A 132 -3.57 7.53 13.36
CA LEU A 132 -3.18 8.55 14.35
C LEU A 132 -2.75 9.87 13.66
N CYS A 133 -2.12 9.79 12.50
CA CYS A 133 -1.71 10.98 11.74
C CYS A 133 -2.86 11.67 11.01
N ILE A 134 -3.85 10.91 10.52
CA ILE A 134 -4.89 11.43 9.61
C ILE A 134 -6.18 11.80 10.36
N LEU A 135 -6.59 10.99 11.35
CA LEU A 135 -7.87 11.16 12.05
C LEU A 135 -8.06 12.54 12.73
N PRO A 136 -7.06 13.14 13.39
CA PRO A 136 -7.27 14.43 14.03
C PRO A 136 -7.65 15.53 13.04
N GLY A 137 -6.96 15.60 11.89
CA GLY A 137 -7.22 16.59 10.85
C GLY A 137 -8.55 16.36 10.15
N SER A 138 -8.85 15.11 9.78
CA SER A 138 -10.11 14.75 9.13
C SER A 138 -11.31 14.95 10.05
N GLY A 139 -11.18 14.61 11.33
CA GLY A 139 -12.21 14.85 12.35
C GLY A 139 -12.55 16.34 12.51
N LEU A 140 -11.53 17.20 12.60
CA LEU A 140 -11.71 18.66 12.65
C LEU A 140 -12.36 19.21 11.37
N CYS A 141 -12.00 18.70 10.19
CA CYS A 141 -12.63 19.10 8.93
C CYS A 141 -14.11 18.72 8.90
N ILE A 142 -14.46 17.49 9.30
CA ILE A 142 -15.86 17.03 9.36
C ILE A 142 -16.67 17.85 10.36
N TYR A 143 -16.12 18.11 11.53
CA TYR A 143 -16.76 18.93 12.56
C TYR A 143 -16.96 20.38 12.08
N GLY A 144 -15.93 20.98 11.47
CA GLY A 144 -15.99 22.32 10.90
C GLY A 144 -17.04 22.46 9.77
N TYR A 145 -17.14 21.42 8.92
CA TYR A 145 -18.15 21.34 7.87
C TYR A 145 -19.57 21.33 8.45
N ARG A 146 -19.83 20.51 9.48
CA ARG A 146 -21.14 20.44 10.16
C ARG A 146 -21.53 21.76 10.84
N GLN A 147 -20.55 22.44 11.45
CA GLN A 147 -20.77 23.73 12.10
C GLN A 147 -20.80 24.91 11.12
N LYS A 148 -20.62 24.67 9.82
CA LYS A 148 -20.48 25.70 8.78
C LYS A 148 -19.43 26.78 9.14
N SER A 149 -18.41 26.39 9.90
CA SER A 149 -17.37 27.29 10.40
C SER A 149 -16.12 27.21 9.52
N LEU A 150 -15.82 28.30 8.81
CA LEU A 150 -14.66 28.41 7.94
C LEU A 150 -13.36 28.29 8.76
N THR A 151 -13.32 28.86 9.96
CA THR A 151 -12.13 28.80 10.83
C THR A 151 -11.78 27.37 11.24
N LEU A 152 -12.78 26.55 11.60
CA LEU A 152 -12.57 25.14 11.93
C LEU A 152 -12.14 24.30 10.70
N LEU A 153 -12.69 24.61 9.52
CA LEU A 153 -12.27 23.97 8.28
C LEU A 153 -10.81 24.27 7.95
N LEU A 154 -10.41 25.54 8.05
CA LEU A 154 -9.01 25.93 7.82
C LEU A 154 -8.06 25.32 8.86
N ALA A 155 -8.44 25.29 10.12
CA ALA A 155 -7.66 24.63 11.16
C ALA A 155 -7.55 23.12 10.91
N GLY A 156 -8.65 22.45 10.55
CA GLY A 156 -8.68 21.03 10.21
C GLY A 156 -7.80 20.70 9.01
N THR A 157 -7.86 21.50 7.94
CA THR A 157 -6.99 21.31 6.76
C THR A 157 -5.52 21.52 7.08
N ALA A 158 -5.16 22.50 7.92
CA ALA A 158 -3.80 22.71 8.38
C ALA A 158 -3.26 21.50 9.16
N VAL A 159 -4.05 20.99 10.12
CA VAL A 159 -3.69 19.77 10.89
C VAL A 159 -3.56 18.57 9.97
N LEU A 160 -4.46 18.41 8.99
CA LEU A 160 -4.44 17.33 8.03
C LEU A 160 -3.19 17.39 7.14
N CYS A 161 -2.78 18.57 6.68
CA CYS A 161 -1.54 18.76 5.92
C CYS A 161 -0.30 18.34 6.73
N VAL A 162 -0.23 18.72 8.01
CA VAL A 162 0.85 18.29 8.89
C VAL A 162 0.83 16.77 9.08
N GLY A 163 -0.35 16.18 9.32
CA GLY A 163 -0.55 14.73 9.43
C GLY A 163 -0.09 13.98 8.16
N LEU A 164 -0.40 14.50 6.98
CA LEU A 164 0.03 13.92 5.70
C LEU A 164 1.55 13.94 5.53
N VAL A 165 2.23 15.03 5.95
CA VAL A 165 3.70 15.08 5.91
C VAL A 165 4.32 14.04 6.84
N ILE A 166 3.79 13.92 8.07
CA ILE A 166 4.24 12.91 9.04
C ILE A 166 3.99 11.50 8.48
N TYR A 167 2.79 11.24 7.94
CA TYR A 167 2.45 9.98 7.29
C TYR A 167 3.44 9.62 6.17
N LEU A 168 3.77 10.58 5.29
CA LEU A 168 4.72 10.37 4.20
C LEU A 168 6.10 9.96 4.73
N ILE A 169 6.59 10.60 5.79
CA ILE A 169 7.86 10.25 6.41
C ILE A 169 7.79 8.83 7.00
N LEU A 170 6.71 8.50 7.71
CA LEU A 170 6.52 7.16 8.31
C LEU A 170 6.38 6.07 7.25
N SER A 171 5.63 6.33 6.17
CA SER A 171 5.46 5.37 5.06
C SER A 171 6.80 5.03 4.39
N LEU A 172 7.68 6.03 4.22
CA LEU A 172 9.05 5.79 3.73
C LEU A 172 9.91 5.02 4.74
N MET A 173 9.72 5.25 6.04
CA MET A 173 10.48 4.52 7.10
C MET A 173 10.10 3.05 7.16
N PHE A 174 8.81 2.74 7.05
CA PHE A 174 8.29 1.38 7.15
C PHE A 174 8.16 0.67 5.80
N SER A 175 8.56 1.31 4.71
CA SER A 175 8.41 0.78 3.34
C SER A 175 9.08 -0.57 3.12
N GLN A 176 10.13 -0.90 3.87
CA GLN A 176 10.87 -2.14 3.73
C GLN A 176 10.42 -3.25 4.71
N THR A 177 9.50 -2.95 5.63
CA THR A 177 9.07 -3.90 6.67
C THR A 177 8.51 -5.19 6.06
N MET A 178 7.64 -5.06 5.05
CA MET A 178 7.02 -6.21 4.41
C MET A 178 8.04 -7.04 3.60
N PHE A 179 9.07 -6.40 3.02
CA PHE A 179 10.17 -7.12 2.38
C PHE A 179 10.98 -7.92 3.39
N PHE A 180 11.25 -7.39 4.59
CA PHE A 180 11.91 -8.16 5.66
C PHE A 180 11.10 -9.37 6.10
N LEU A 181 9.78 -9.21 6.29
CA LEU A 181 8.88 -10.32 6.65
C LEU A 181 8.76 -11.36 5.54
N THR A 182 8.95 -10.96 4.28
CA THR A 182 8.94 -11.87 3.13
C THR A 182 10.25 -12.64 3.02
N ASP A 183 11.37 -11.98 3.33
CA ASP A 183 12.72 -12.51 3.09
C ASP A 183 13.21 -13.36 4.26
N TYR A 184 12.91 -12.97 5.49
CA TYR A 184 13.31 -13.65 6.72
C TYR A 184 12.11 -14.28 7.40
N ILE A 185 11.92 -15.61 7.21
CA ILE A 185 10.74 -16.34 7.70
C ILE A 185 10.60 -16.26 9.22
N ASP A 186 11.72 -16.22 9.96
CA ASP A 186 11.74 -16.26 11.44
C ASP A 186 11.76 -14.89 12.11
N ILE A 187 11.79 -13.80 11.35
CA ILE A 187 11.85 -12.45 11.91
C ILE A 187 10.53 -12.07 12.58
N GLU A 188 10.59 -11.50 13.78
CA GLU A 188 9.42 -10.97 14.46
C GLU A 188 8.93 -9.66 13.83
N ALA A 189 7.61 -9.39 13.92
CA ALA A 189 6.98 -8.18 13.37
C ALA A 189 7.65 -6.89 13.85
N MET A 190 7.92 -6.78 15.17
CA MET A 190 8.53 -5.59 15.74
C MET A 190 10.01 -5.44 15.34
N GLN A 191 10.71 -6.55 15.15
CA GLN A 191 12.09 -6.54 14.67
C GLN A 191 12.14 -6.09 13.20
N ALA A 192 11.24 -6.59 12.34
CA ALA A 192 11.13 -6.16 10.94
C ALA A 192 10.86 -4.66 10.82
N LEU A 193 9.98 -4.10 11.68
CA LEU A 193 9.73 -2.65 11.75
C LEU A 193 11.00 -1.88 12.13
N LYS A 194 11.72 -2.30 13.17
CA LYS A 194 12.96 -1.66 13.61
C LYS A 194 14.05 -1.73 12.54
N GLU A 195 14.22 -2.87 11.89
CA GLU A 195 15.18 -3.05 10.80
C GLU A 195 14.85 -2.17 9.59
N SER A 196 13.57 -2.08 9.20
CA SER A 196 13.14 -1.17 8.16
C SER A 196 13.54 0.28 8.47
N VAL A 197 13.24 0.76 9.68
CA VAL A 197 13.62 2.12 10.11
C VAL A 197 15.13 2.29 10.08
N ARG A 198 15.89 1.28 10.53
CA ARG A 198 17.36 1.32 10.58
C ARG A 198 17.98 1.46 9.21
N ILE A 199 17.60 0.61 8.25
CA ILE A 199 18.19 0.62 6.91
C ILE A 199 17.74 1.80 6.06
N MET A 200 16.56 2.40 6.38
CA MET A 200 16.03 3.56 5.67
C MET A 200 16.62 4.89 6.17
N ARG A 201 17.43 4.89 7.23
CA ARG A 201 18.14 6.11 7.66
C ARG A 201 19.07 6.61 6.55
N GLY A 202 18.91 7.87 6.18
CA GLY A 202 19.68 8.52 5.09
C GLY A 202 19.32 8.09 3.67
N LYS A 203 18.37 7.12 3.51
CA LYS A 203 17.97 6.59 2.18
C LYS A 203 16.54 6.97 1.79
N LYS A 204 15.75 7.59 2.70
CA LYS A 204 14.36 7.98 2.46
C LYS A 204 14.18 8.84 1.21
N GLY A 205 15.04 9.86 1.03
CA GLY A 205 15.01 10.74 -0.15
C GLY A 205 15.26 10.00 -1.46
N LYS A 206 16.12 8.96 -1.46
CA LYS A 206 16.39 8.14 -2.64
C LYS A 206 15.16 7.30 -3.02
N LEU A 207 14.48 6.70 -2.02
CA LEU A 207 13.24 5.97 -2.26
C LEU A 207 12.13 6.91 -2.74
N PHE A 208 11.97 8.06 -2.09
CA PHE A 208 10.99 9.07 -2.50
C PHE A 208 11.22 9.51 -3.96
N TYR A 209 12.45 9.85 -4.32
CA TYR A 209 12.80 10.20 -5.70
C TYR A 209 12.53 9.05 -6.68
N LEU A 210 12.83 7.80 -6.28
CA LEU A 210 12.54 6.62 -7.09
C LEU A 210 11.03 6.51 -7.37
N GLN A 211 10.18 6.61 -6.33
CA GLN A 211 8.73 6.58 -6.46
C GLN A 211 8.20 7.74 -7.32
N LEU A 212 8.70 8.96 -7.07
CA LEU A 212 8.34 10.14 -7.84
C LEU A 212 8.65 9.97 -9.34
N SER A 213 9.78 9.31 -9.65
CA SER A 213 10.20 9.05 -11.03
C SER A 213 9.31 8.06 -11.79
N PHE A 214 8.37 7.39 -11.10
CA PHE A 214 7.36 6.54 -11.71
C PHE A 214 6.04 7.27 -12.01
N ILE A 215 5.81 8.45 -11.44
CA ILE A 215 4.55 9.19 -11.62
C ILE A 215 4.25 9.43 -13.10
N GLY A 216 5.23 9.83 -13.90
CA GLY A 216 5.03 10.03 -15.33
C GLY A 216 4.59 8.76 -16.06
N ILE A 217 5.18 7.61 -15.71
CA ILE A 217 4.83 6.31 -16.31
C ILE A 217 3.44 5.86 -15.83
N TYR A 218 3.08 6.13 -14.57
CA TYR A 218 1.74 5.88 -14.05
C TYR A 218 0.67 6.69 -14.77
N LEU A 219 0.92 7.98 -14.98
CA LEU A 219 0.00 8.85 -15.71
C LEU A 219 -0.19 8.36 -17.15
N LEU A 220 0.87 7.99 -17.85
CA LEU A 220 0.79 7.40 -19.18
C LEU A 220 -0.02 6.09 -19.17
N GLY A 221 0.20 5.22 -18.18
CA GLY A 221 -0.55 3.98 -18.04
C GLY A 221 -2.03 4.19 -17.74
N ALA A 222 -2.37 5.23 -16.98
CA ALA A 222 -3.75 5.60 -16.66
C ALA A 222 -4.48 6.18 -17.88
N ILE A 223 -3.83 7.04 -18.67
CA ILE A 223 -4.39 7.61 -19.93
C ILE A 223 -4.76 6.50 -20.92
N ALA A 224 -4.01 5.40 -20.96
CA ALA A 224 -4.32 4.22 -21.77
C ALA A 224 -5.48 3.37 -21.17
N CYS A 225 -6.53 4.00 -20.67
CA CYS A 225 -7.69 3.37 -20.03
C CYS A 225 -7.31 2.42 -18.86
N GLY A 226 -6.17 2.66 -18.20
CA GLY A 226 -5.66 1.83 -17.11
C GLY A 226 -4.97 0.53 -17.56
N ILE A 227 -5.11 0.11 -18.82
CA ILE A 227 -4.49 -1.12 -19.32
C ILE A 227 -2.97 -1.06 -19.19
N GLY A 228 -2.36 0.13 -19.41
CA GLY A 228 -0.93 0.34 -19.24
C GLY A 228 -0.43 0.06 -17.81
N LEU A 229 -1.28 0.19 -16.80
CA LEU A 229 -0.92 -0.09 -15.41
C LEU A 229 -0.58 -1.56 -15.17
N LEU A 230 -1.11 -2.49 -15.98
CA LEU A 230 -0.78 -3.92 -15.89
C LEU A 230 0.72 -4.19 -16.13
N TRP A 231 1.40 -3.35 -16.90
CA TRP A 231 2.85 -3.42 -17.10
C TRP A 231 3.63 -2.56 -16.11
N VAL A 232 3.08 -1.41 -15.74
CA VAL A 232 3.73 -0.46 -14.83
C VAL A 232 3.82 -1.01 -13.40
N ILE A 233 2.77 -1.69 -12.91
CA ILE A 233 2.72 -2.24 -11.55
C ILE A 233 3.82 -3.29 -11.33
N PRO A 234 3.95 -4.36 -12.13
CA PRO A 234 5.06 -5.31 -11.99
C PRO A 234 6.43 -4.64 -12.08
N TYR A 235 6.58 -3.70 -13.01
CA TYR A 235 7.84 -2.98 -13.18
C TYR A 235 8.22 -2.17 -11.93
N LEU A 236 7.27 -1.49 -11.31
CA LEU A 236 7.51 -0.82 -10.03
C LEU A 236 7.85 -1.81 -8.91
N GLN A 237 7.08 -2.90 -8.78
CA GLN A 237 7.26 -3.88 -7.71
C GLN A 237 8.66 -4.52 -7.77
N VAL A 238 9.13 -4.93 -8.95
CA VAL A 238 10.50 -5.47 -9.12
C VAL A 238 11.56 -4.39 -8.92
N THR A 239 11.30 -3.13 -9.30
CA THR A 239 12.22 -2.02 -9.01
C THR A 239 12.35 -1.78 -7.51
N MET A 240 11.24 -1.88 -6.74
CA MET A 240 11.26 -1.78 -5.27
C MET A 240 11.98 -2.96 -4.63
N ALA A 241 11.80 -4.18 -5.15
CA ALA A 241 12.56 -5.35 -4.72
C ALA A 241 14.07 -5.16 -4.96
N ASN A 242 14.47 -4.63 -6.11
CA ASN A 242 15.88 -4.30 -6.38
C ASN A 242 16.41 -3.19 -5.46
N PHE A 243 15.58 -2.21 -5.13
CA PHE A 243 15.95 -1.20 -4.13
C PHE A 243 16.22 -1.85 -2.77
N TYR A 244 15.32 -2.74 -2.31
CA TYR A 244 15.49 -3.51 -1.09
C TYR A 244 16.81 -4.30 -1.11
N ARG A 245 17.06 -5.10 -2.14
CA ARG A 245 18.29 -5.90 -2.31
C ARG A 245 19.55 -5.01 -2.28
N LYS A 246 19.48 -3.85 -2.90
CA LYS A 246 20.60 -2.89 -2.92
C LYS A 246 20.89 -2.30 -1.54
N ILE A 247 19.85 -1.97 -0.76
CA ILE A 247 20.05 -1.37 0.57
C ILE A 247 20.43 -2.39 1.64
N THR A 248 20.08 -3.66 1.46
CA THR A 248 20.50 -4.78 2.33
C THR A 248 21.91 -5.30 2.00
N GLY A 249 22.49 -4.86 0.87
CA GLY A 249 23.83 -5.25 0.44
C GLY A 249 23.89 -6.58 -0.31
N GLU A 250 22.74 -7.06 -0.82
CA GLU A 250 22.67 -8.28 -1.62
C GLU A 250 23.25 -8.07 -3.05
N VAL A 251 23.16 -6.81 -3.57
CA VAL A 251 23.62 -6.42 -4.93
C VAL A 251 24.35 -5.10 -4.91
#